data_996e2bd1deaad96bb036224d61efe847
#
_entry.id   996e2bd1deaad96bb036224d61efe847
#
_cell.length_a   1.000
_cell.length_b   1.000
_cell.length_c   1.000
_cell.angle_alpha   90.00
_cell.angle_beta   90.00
_cell.angle_gamma   90.00
#
_symmetry.space_group_name_H-M   'P 1'
#
loop_
_entity.id
_entity.type
_entity.pdbx_description
1 polymer ?
#
loop_
_entity_poly.entity_id
_entity_poly.type
_entity_poly.pdbx_seq_one_letter_code
_entity_poly.pdbx_strand_id
1 'polypeptide(L)'
;MALLTGLLWPLERLNTALLAAGRALALTALALMVAFILYQILMRLFFSAPNWTEEGARFLMLWMTGLIAPLAYRQGGFVAIDMLERALPRVIAALLSLALLLLAMLVIWRCADLGWNNVNSFTARGSSASLRLPLDWFGGERIKFKNSWSFASLFVGFALLVLVNAELILRQLISLFGGAARLKPLAEAGPID
;
A
#
# COMPACT_ATOMS: atom_id res chain seq x y z
N MET A 1 5.82 15.59 25.80
CA MET A 1 4.70 14.63 25.80
C MET A 1 3.46 15.19 25.10
N ALA A 2 2.90 16.32 25.53
CA ALA A 2 1.70 16.89 24.90
C ALA A 2 1.85 17.20 23.40
N LEU A 3 3.02 17.64 22.95
CA LEU A 3 3.31 17.91 21.54
C LEU A 3 3.32 16.62 20.70
N LEU A 4 3.91 15.53 21.18
CA LEU A 4 3.97 14.26 20.46
C LEU A 4 2.59 13.62 20.34
N THR A 5 1.78 13.66 21.40
CA THR A 5 0.39 13.16 21.35
C THR A 5 -0.51 14.05 20.49
N GLY A 6 -0.27 15.37 20.48
CA GLY A 6 -0.98 16.30 19.59
C GLY A 6 -0.69 16.08 18.11
N LEU A 7 0.53 15.67 17.76
CA LEU A 7 0.93 15.37 16.38
C LEU A 7 0.45 13.97 15.94
N LEU A 8 0.39 13.02 16.88
CA LEU A 8 -0.05 11.65 16.60
C LEU A 8 -1.52 11.60 16.19
N TRP A 9 -2.39 12.37 16.86
CA TRP A 9 -3.84 12.31 16.63
C TRP A 9 -4.28 12.61 15.19
N PRO A 10 -3.85 13.72 14.54
CA PRO A 10 -4.21 13.98 13.16
C PRO A 10 -3.59 12.96 12.20
N LEU A 11 -2.36 12.51 12.46
CA LEU A 11 -1.68 11.52 11.61
C LEU A 11 -2.39 10.15 11.68
N GLU A 12 -2.81 9.73 12.86
CA GLU A 12 -3.59 8.49 13.08
C GLU A 12 -4.93 8.53 12.33
N ARG A 13 -5.65 9.66 12.42
CA ARG A 13 -6.91 9.83 11.69
C ARG A 13 -6.72 9.82 10.18
N LEU A 14 -5.71 10.54 9.70
CA LEU A 14 -5.38 10.57 8.28
C LEU A 14 -5.04 9.18 7.76
N ASN A 15 -4.13 8.48 8.45
CA ASN A 15 -3.75 7.11 8.08
C ASN A 15 -4.95 6.16 8.11
N THR A 16 -5.79 6.23 9.14
CA THR A 16 -6.98 5.37 9.24
C THR A 16 -7.94 5.59 8.08
N ALA A 17 -8.20 6.86 7.71
CA ALA A 17 -9.06 7.18 6.58
C ALA A 17 -8.46 6.73 5.23
N LEU A 18 -7.16 7.01 5.01
CA LEU A 18 -6.46 6.62 3.78
C LEU A 18 -6.39 5.09 3.63
N LEU A 19 -6.09 4.37 4.72
CA LEU A 19 -6.00 2.90 4.68
C LEU A 19 -7.37 2.25 4.54
N ALA A 20 -8.44 2.82 5.12
CA ALA A 20 -9.81 2.34 4.90
C ALA A 20 -10.23 2.51 3.43
N ALA A 21 -9.97 3.66 2.83
CA ALA A 21 -10.19 3.89 1.41
C ALA A 21 -9.32 2.95 0.55
N GLY A 22 -8.04 2.80 0.88
CA GLY A 22 -7.12 1.88 0.22
C GLY A 22 -7.59 0.43 0.27
N ARG A 23 -8.11 -0.03 1.42
CA ARG A 23 -8.71 -1.37 1.58
C ARG A 23 -9.92 -1.56 0.67
N ALA A 24 -10.84 -0.60 0.63
CA ALA A 24 -12.03 -0.68 -0.22
C ALA A 24 -11.64 -0.75 -1.71
N LEU A 25 -10.69 0.11 -2.15
CA LEU A 25 -10.18 0.10 -3.51
C LEU A 25 -9.43 -1.21 -3.84
N ALA A 26 -8.64 -1.75 -2.91
CA ALA A 26 -7.93 -3.01 -3.09
C ALA A 26 -8.91 -4.20 -3.23
N LEU A 27 -9.97 -4.24 -2.44
CA LEU A 27 -11.01 -5.27 -2.54
C LEU A 27 -11.76 -5.18 -3.88
N THR A 28 -12.10 -3.98 -4.34
CA THR A 28 -12.71 -3.81 -5.67
C THR A 28 -11.75 -4.19 -6.79
N ALA A 29 -10.47 -3.85 -6.68
CA ALA A 29 -9.46 -4.26 -7.65
C ALA A 29 -9.30 -5.79 -7.69
N LEU A 30 -9.33 -6.47 -6.55
CA LEU A 30 -9.31 -7.92 -6.45
C LEU A 30 -10.53 -8.55 -7.15
N ALA A 31 -11.73 -8.04 -6.86
CA ALA A 31 -12.95 -8.55 -7.48
C ALA A 31 -12.94 -8.37 -9.01
N LEU A 32 -12.50 -7.21 -9.50
CA LEU A 32 -12.35 -6.95 -10.93
C LEU A 32 -11.28 -7.84 -11.57
N MET A 33 -10.14 -8.06 -10.88
CA MET A 33 -9.09 -8.95 -11.38
C MET A 33 -9.61 -10.38 -11.56
N VAL A 34 -10.34 -10.90 -10.57
CA VAL A 34 -10.97 -12.22 -10.66
C VAL A 34 -11.97 -12.26 -11.81
N ALA A 35 -12.82 -11.25 -11.95
CA ALA A 35 -13.78 -11.16 -13.05
C ALA A 35 -13.08 -11.15 -14.43
N PHE A 36 -11.97 -10.43 -14.60
CA PHE A 36 -11.20 -10.42 -15.84
C PHE A 36 -10.60 -11.78 -16.16
N ILE A 37 -10.08 -12.49 -15.14
CA ILE A 37 -9.52 -13.83 -15.32
C ILE A 37 -10.62 -14.83 -15.72
N LEU A 38 -11.76 -14.81 -15.04
CA LEU A 38 -12.90 -15.67 -15.37
C LEU A 38 -13.42 -15.39 -16.79
N TYR A 39 -13.57 -14.12 -17.16
CA TYR A 39 -13.95 -13.73 -18.50
C TYR A 39 -12.95 -14.24 -19.55
N GLN A 40 -11.65 -14.13 -19.29
CA GLN A 40 -10.60 -14.63 -20.17
C GLN A 40 -10.68 -16.14 -20.36
N ILE A 41 -10.94 -16.91 -19.29
CA ILE A 41 -11.11 -18.37 -19.36
C ILE A 41 -12.32 -18.73 -20.23
N LEU A 42 -13.45 -18.07 -19.99
CA LEU A 42 -14.68 -18.30 -20.78
C LEU A 42 -14.46 -18.00 -22.27
N MET A 43 -13.83 -16.87 -22.58
CA MET A 43 -13.54 -16.51 -23.97
C MET A 43 -12.57 -17.49 -24.63
N ARG A 44 -11.60 -18.03 -23.87
CA ARG A 44 -10.66 -19.03 -24.40
C ARG A 44 -11.34 -20.35 -24.75
N LEU A 45 -12.43 -20.71 -24.05
CA LEU A 45 -13.18 -21.95 -24.32
C LEU A 45 -14.04 -21.85 -25.58
N PHE A 46 -14.61 -20.69 -25.88
CA PHE A 46 -15.57 -20.51 -26.97
C PHE A 46 -15.03 -19.69 -28.15
N PHE A 47 -14.02 -18.83 -27.89
CA PHE A 47 -13.46 -17.86 -28.84
C PHE A 47 -11.95 -17.70 -28.63
N SER A 48 -11.35 -16.69 -29.25
CA SER A 48 -9.96 -16.27 -28.96
C SER A 48 -9.92 -15.36 -27.73
N ALA A 49 -9.01 -15.64 -26.78
CA ALA A 49 -8.84 -14.83 -25.59
C ALA A 49 -8.35 -13.40 -25.95
N PRO A 50 -9.01 -12.34 -25.47
CA PRO A 50 -8.56 -10.96 -25.71
C PRO A 50 -7.31 -10.64 -24.86
N ASN A 51 -6.27 -10.07 -25.48
CA ASN A 51 -4.99 -9.77 -24.82
C ASN A 51 -5.10 -8.68 -23.74
N TRP A 52 -6.12 -7.81 -23.78
CA TRP A 52 -6.30 -6.73 -22.82
C TRP A 52 -6.66 -7.20 -21.42
N THR A 53 -7.28 -8.36 -21.27
CA THR A 53 -7.70 -8.90 -19.96
C THR A 53 -6.51 -9.27 -19.10
N GLU A 54 -5.45 -9.81 -19.68
CA GLU A 54 -4.23 -10.16 -18.97
C GLU A 54 -3.48 -8.90 -18.48
N GLU A 55 -3.35 -7.89 -19.35
CA GLU A 55 -2.74 -6.62 -18.97
C GLU A 55 -3.57 -5.89 -17.91
N GLY A 56 -4.90 -5.91 -18.03
CA GLY A 56 -5.81 -5.35 -17.04
C GLY A 56 -5.69 -6.03 -15.68
N ALA A 57 -5.62 -7.36 -15.65
CA ALA A 57 -5.43 -8.11 -14.41
C ALA A 57 -4.08 -7.78 -13.73
N ARG A 58 -2.98 -7.69 -14.49
CA ARG A 58 -1.67 -7.27 -13.96
C ARG A 58 -1.70 -5.86 -13.37
N PHE A 59 -2.37 -4.94 -14.05
CA PHE A 59 -2.53 -3.57 -13.58
C PHE A 59 -3.29 -3.52 -12.25
N LEU A 60 -4.42 -4.21 -12.15
CA LEU A 60 -5.21 -4.31 -10.92
C LEU A 60 -4.43 -4.95 -9.78
N MET A 61 -3.61 -5.99 -10.07
CA MET A 61 -2.73 -6.63 -9.09
C MET A 61 -1.71 -5.65 -8.50
N LEU A 62 -1.07 -4.80 -9.32
CA LEU A 62 -0.11 -3.81 -8.86
C LEU A 62 -0.77 -2.77 -7.94
N TRP A 63 -1.94 -2.27 -8.30
CA TRP A 63 -2.69 -1.31 -7.48
C TRP A 63 -3.19 -1.94 -6.18
N MET A 64 -3.73 -3.16 -6.24
CA MET A 64 -4.16 -3.89 -5.05
C MET A 64 -3.00 -4.05 -4.06
N THR A 65 -1.82 -4.49 -4.54
CA THR A 65 -0.64 -4.71 -3.70
C THR A 65 -0.15 -3.38 -3.10
N GLY A 66 -0.06 -2.31 -3.90
CA GLY A 66 0.38 -0.99 -3.42
C GLY A 66 -0.54 -0.40 -2.35
N LEU A 67 -1.85 -0.65 -2.43
CA LEU A 67 -2.83 -0.13 -1.49
C LEU A 67 -2.97 -0.97 -0.22
N ILE A 68 -2.80 -2.31 -0.30
CA ILE A 68 -2.97 -3.19 0.86
C ILE A 68 -1.69 -3.30 1.71
N ALA A 69 -0.50 -3.18 1.11
CA ALA A 69 0.77 -3.32 1.81
C ALA A 69 0.92 -2.36 3.01
N PRO A 70 0.55 -1.06 2.93
CA PRO A 70 0.61 -0.15 4.08
C PRO A 70 -0.33 -0.57 5.22
N LEU A 71 -1.49 -1.14 4.91
CA LEU A 71 -2.42 -1.64 5.90
C LEU A 71 -1.85 -2.85 6.64
N ALA A 72 -1.31 -3.83 5.91
CA ALA A 72 -0.66 -4.99 6.49
C ALA A 72 0.55 -4.59 7.36
N TYR A 73 1.33 -3.61 6.90
CA TYR A 73 2.45 -3.06 7.67
C TYR A 73 1.99 -2.45 9.00
N ARG A 74 0.90 -1.66 9.01
CA ARG A 74 0.35 -1.03 10.21
C ARG A 74 -0.19 -2.05 11.21
N GLN A 75 -0.72 -3.17 10.74
CA GLN A 75 -1.34 -4.22 11.57
C GLN A 75 -0.34 -5.23 12.14
N GLY A 76 0.95 -4.93 12.09
CA GLY A 76 1.97 -5.78 12.69
C GLY A 76 2.46 -6.89 11.76
N GLY A 77 2.65 -6.62 10.48
CA GLY A 77 3.23 -7.56 9.50
C GLY A 77 4.65 -8.06 9.84
N PHE A 78 5.16 -7.68 11.01
CA PHE A 78 6.49 -8.06 11.52
C PHE A 78 6.42 -9.05 12.70
N VAL A 79 5.61 -10.09 12.61
CA VAL A 79 5.50 -11.14 13.64
C VAL A 79 6.89 -11.65 14.08
N ALA A 80 7.86 -11.69 13.18
CA ALA A 80 9.23 -12.12 13.52
C ALA A 80 9.95 -11.14 14.46
N ILE A 81 9.65 -9.84 14.39
CA ILE A 81 10.22 -8.82 15.27
C ILE A 81 9.59 -8.91 16.65
N ASP A 82 8.27 -9.13 16.73
CA ASP A 82 7.55 -9.30 17.99
C ASP A 82 8.06 -10.48 18.81
N MET A 83 8.44 -11.56 18.15
CA MET A 83 9.07 -12.72 18.82
C MET A 83 10.42 -12.37 19.42
N LEU A 84 11.24 -11.59 18.72
CA LEU A 84 12.55 -11.16 19.21
C LEU A 84 12.42 -10.16 20.36
N GLU A 85 11.45 -9.25 20.30
CA GLU A 85 11.14 -8.31 21.37
C GLU A 85 10.76 -8.99 22.68
N ARG A 86 10.02 -10.09 22.62
CA ARG A 86 9.64 -10.88 23.82
C ARG A 86 10.81 -11.57 24.50
N ALA A 87 11.89 -11.83 23.77
CA ALA A 87 13.10 -12.49 24.31
C ALA A 87 14.09 -11.50 24.95
N LEU A 88 13.92 -10.18 24.74
CA LEU A 88 14.84 -9.15 25.17
C LEU A 88 14.29 -8.34 26.36
N PRO A 89 15.17 -7.76 27.21
CA PRO A 89 14.76 -6.78 28.23
C PRO A 89 14.03 -5.58 27.57
N ARG A 90 12.98 -5.08 28.20
CA ARG A 90 12.08 -4.05 27.67
C ARG A 90 12.78 -2.84 27.03
N VAL A 91 13.88 -2.37 27.63
CA VAL A 91 14.63 -1.21 27.14
C VAL A 91 15.37 -1.54 25.84
N ILE A 92 16.01 -2.71 25.78
CA ILE A 92 16.77 -3.16 24.60
C ILE A 92 15.80 -3.45 23.46
N ALA A 93 14.69 -4.12 23.74
CA ALA A 93 13.61 -4.36 22.78
C ALA A 93 13.11 -3.07 22.17
N ALA A 94 12.77 -2.08 22.98
CA ALA A 94 12.24 -0.79 22.52
C ALA A 94 13.25 0.01 21.68
N LEU A 95 14.55 -0.04 22.02
CA LEU A 95 15.61 0.59 21.23
C LEU A 95 15.82 -0.14 19.90
N LEU A 96 15.77 -1.46 19.90
CA LEU A 96 15.90 -2.27 18.70
C LEU A 96 14.74 -1.99 17.74
N SER A 97 13.49 -1.98 18.23
CA SER A 97 12.32 -1.66 17.42
C SER A 97 12.43 -0.26 16.82
N LEU A 98 12.87 0.73 17.60
CA LEU A 98 13.08 2.08 17.09
C LEU A 98 14.15 2.10 15.99
N ALA A 99 15.27 1.41 16.18
CA ALA A 99 16.33 1.33 15.19
C ALA A 99 15.85 0.68 13.88
N LEU A 100 15.06 -0.39 13.99
CA LEU A 100 14.47 -1.06 12.83
C LEU A 100 13.45 -0.20 12.09
N LEU A 101 12.60 0.55 12.81
CA LEU A 101 11.66 1.49 12.22
C LEU A 101 12.37 2.65 11.50
N LEU A 102 13.48 3.14 12.05
CA LEU A 102 14.30 4.18 11.41
C LEU A 102 14.98 3.64 10.14
N LEU A 103 15.52 2.42 10.20
CA LEU A 103 16.10 1.76 9.03
C LEU A 103 15.02 1.55 7.95
N ALA A 104 13.84 1.06 8.34
CA ALA A 104 12.71 0.89 7.45
C ALA A 104 12.30 2.23 6.81
N MET A 105 12.29 3.32 7.59
CA MET A 105 11.98 4.67 7.06
C MET A 105 12.94 5.08 5.95
N LEU A 106 14.24 4.83 6.14
CA LEU A 106 15.26 5.14 5.13
C LEU A 106 15.03 4.35 3.85
N VAL A 107 14.76 3.04 3.97
CA VAL A 107 14.51 2.17 2.81
C VAL A 107 13.22 2.59 2.09
N ILE A 108 12.12 2.76 2.82
CA ILE A 108 10.81 3.14 2.26
C ILE A 108 10.89 4.50 1.56
N TRP A 109 11.61 5.46 2.15
CA TRP A 109 11.84 6.77 1.54
C TRP A 109 12.59 6.66 0.21
N ARG A 110 13.66 5.86 0.17
CA ARG A 110 14.42 5.60 -1.08
C ARG A 110 13.55 4.92 -2.13
N CYS A 111 12.71 3.97 -1.72
CA CYS A 111 11.79 3.31 -2.63
C CYS A 111 10.71 4.27 -3.17
N ALA A 112 10.22 5.20 -2.35
CA ALA A 112 9.29 6.23 -2.78
C ALA A 112 9.93 7.18 -3.81
N ASP A 113 11.17 7.63 -3.56
CA ASP A 113 11.93 8.47 -4.49
C ASP A 113 12.20 7.76 -5.83
N LEU A 114 12.63 6.50 -5.79
CA LEU A 114 12.77 5.68 -6.99
C LEU A 114 11.43 5.48 -7.72
N GLY A 115 10.34 5.29 -6.96
CA GLY A 115 8.98 5.21 -7.52
C GLY A 115 8.59 6.47 -8.27
N TRP A 116 8.85 7.65 -7.69
CA TRP A 116 8.60 8.94 -8.33
C TRP A 116 9.43 9.14 -9.60
N ASN A 117 10.72 8.82 -9.53
CA ASN A 117 11.62 8.90 -10.68
C ASN A 117 11.18 7.95 -11.81
N ASN A 118 10.70 6.76 -11.47
CA ASN A 118 10.16 5.81 -12.45
C ASN A 118 8.87 6.30 -13.11
N VAL A 119 7.97 6.94 -12.37
CA VAL A 119 6.74 7.56 -12.95
C VAL A 119 7.10 8.62 -14.00
N ASN A 120 8.18 9.38 -13.77
CA ASN A 120 8.63 10.45 -14.67
C ASN A 120 9.65 9.97 -15.74
N SER A 121 10.06 8.69 -15.70
CA SER A 121 11.07 8.14 -16.59
C SER A 121 10.58 8.05 -18.04
N PHE A 122 11.53 7.93 -18.96
CA PHE A 122 11.25 7.69 -20.37
C PHE A 122 10.46 6.38 -20.59
N THR A 123 10.74 5.35 -19.81
CA THR A 123 10.05 4.05 -19.84
C THR A 123 8.57 4.17 -19.48
N ALA A 124 8.22 5.08 -18.56
CA ALA A 124 6.84 5.33 -18.15
C ALA A 124 6.02 6.08 -19.21
N ARG A 125 6.67 6.76 -20.17
CA ARG A 125 6.01 7.44 -21.28
C ARG A 125 5.43 6.48 -22.33
N GLY A 126 5.86 5.21 -22.31
CA GLY A 126 5.27 4.16 -23.14
C GLY A 126 3.81 3.93 -22.81
N SER A 127 3.06 3.48 -23.81
CA SER A 127 1.66 3.07 -23.64
C SER A 127 1.53 1.56 -23.75
N SER A 128 0.57 0.99 -23.01
CA SER A 128 0.21 -0.42 -23.12
C SER A 128 -0.14 -0.78 -24.57
N ALA A 129 0.27 -1.96 -25.00
CA ALA A 129 0.01 -2.44 -26.36
C ALA A 129 -1.47 -2.81 -26.56
N SER A 130 -2.11 -3.40 -25.55
CA SER A 130 -3.46 -3.97 -25.68
C SER A 130 -4.51 -3.29 -24.80
N LEU A 131 -4.12 -2.68 -23.68
CA LEU A 131 -5.06 -2.02 -22.76
C LEU A 131 -5.48 -0.65 -23.29
N ARG A 132 -6.74 -0.50 -23.69
CA ARG A 132 -7.34 0.74 -24.18
C ARG A 132 -8.59 1.02 -23.37
N LEU A 133 -8.77 2.28 -22.93
CA LEU A 133 -10.01 2.71 -22.31
C LEU A 133 -11.10 2.82 -23.39
N PRO A 134 -12.24 2.14 -23.26
CA PRO A 134 -13.32 2.13 -24.23
C PRO A 134 -14.17 3.41 -24.13
N LEU A 135 -13.53 4.57 -24.33
CA LEU A 135 -14.21 5.86 -24.32
C LEU A 135 -15.09 6.11 -25.56
N ASP A 136 -14.93 5.26 -26.58
CA ASP A 136 -15.80 5.24 -27.77
C ASP A 136 -17.26 4.96 -27.41
N TRP A 137 -17.57 4.27 -26.30
CA TRP A 137 -18.94 4.09 -25.82
C TRP A 137 -19.60 5.40 -25.34
N PHE A 138 -18.77 6.41 -25.01
CA PHE A 138 -19.20 7.75 -24.59
C PHE A 138 -18.86 8.84 -25.64
N GLY A 139 -18.53 8.44 -26.89
CA GLY A 139 -18.21 9.39 -27.97
C GLY A 139 -16.80 9.99 -27.91
N GLY A 140 -15.89 9.45 -27.12
CA GLY A 140 -14.49 9.89 -27.00
C GLY A 140 -13.52 9.04 -27.82
N GLU A 141 -12.27 9.52 -28.00
CA GLU A 141 -11.20 8.75 -28.62
C GLU A 141 -10.70 7.63 -27.70
N ARG A 142 -10.27 6.49 -28.29
CA ARG A 142 -9.66 5.37 -27.55
C ARG A 142 -8.31 5.78 -26.98
N ILE A 143 -8.26 6.04 -25.67
CA ILE A 143 -7.01 6.40 -24.98
C ILE A 143 -6.23 5.12 -24.62
N LYS A 144 -4.98 5.04 -25.09
CA LYS A 144 -4.05 3.99 -24.69
C LYS A 144 -3.65 4.19 -23.23
N PHE A 145 -3.67 3.11 -22.46
CA PHE A 145 -3.26 3.13 -21.06
C PHE A 145 -1.75 3.41 -20.95
N LYS A 146 -1.36 4.42 -20.19
CA LYS A 146 0.05 4.77 -20.01
C LYS A 146 0.72 3.87 -18.96
N ASN A 147 1.92 3.39 -19.23
CA ASN A 147 2.71 2.61 -18.28
C ASN A 147 3.01 3.38 -16.98
N SER A 148 3.03 4.72 -17.03
CA SER A 148 3.21 5.57 -15.86
C SER A 148 2.18 5.30 -14.75
N TRP A 149 0.96 4.85 -15.09
CA TRP A 149 -0.07 4.50 -14.10
C TRP A 149 0.25 3.22 -13.33
N SER A 150 0.99 2.28 -13.94
CA SER A 150 1.50 1.09 -13.24
C SER A 150 2.60 1.46 -12.25
N PHE A 151 3.51 2.36 -12.65
CA PHE A 151 4.55 2.88 -11.74
C PHE A 151 3.97 3.78 -10.64
N ALA A 152 2.88 4.50 -10.92
CA ALA A 152 2.18 5.31 -9.94
C ALA A 152 1.65 4.49 -8.75
N SER A 153 1.23 3.22 -8.97
CA SER A 153 0.79 2.35 -7.88
C SER A 153 1.91 2.09 -6.86
N LEU A 154 3.13 1.89 -7.35
CA LEU A 154 4.32 1.69 -6.52
C LEU A 154 4.63 2.95 -5.70
N PHE A 155 4.64 4.12 -6.35
CA PHE A 155 4.86 5.40 -5.67
C PHE A 155 3.80 5.66 -4.59
N VAL A 156 2.52 5.49 -4.90
CA VAL A 156 1.42 5.68 -3.94
C VAL A 156 1.55 4.70 -2.77
N GLY A 157 1.86 3.42 -3.04
CA GLY A 157 2.07 2.41 -2.00
C GLY A 157 3.20 2.80 -1.04
N PHE A 158 4.36 3.21 -1.56
CA PHE A 158 5.49 3.65 -0.73
C PHE A 158 5.23 4.98 -0.02
N ALA A 159 4.51 5.93 -0.63
CA ALA A 159 4.11 7.17 0.03
C ALA A 159 3.20 6.90 1.24
N LEU A 160 2.24 5.99 1.10
CA LEU A 160 1.40 5.54 2.22
C LEU A 160 2.23 4.81 3.29
N LEU A 161 3.21 3.98 2.90
CA LEU A 161 4.11 3.33 3.84
C LEU A 161 4.96 4.34 4.63
N VAL A 162 5.44 5.43 4.02
CA VAL A 162 6.14 6.52 4.72
C VAL A 162 5.26 7.10 5.82
N LEU A 163 3.98 7.40 5.52
CA LEU A 163 3.03 7.95 6.49
C LEU A 163 2.76 6.98 7.65
N VAL A 164 2.57 5.71 7.34
CA VAL A 164 2.34 4.66 8.36
C VAL A 164 3.58 4.46 9.21
N ASN A 165 4.77 4.39 8.61
CA ASN A 165 6.01 4.22 9.35
C ASN A 165 6.32 5.43 10.26
N ALA A 166 6.01 6.65 9.82
CA ALA A 166 6.11 7.84 10.65
C ALA A 166 5.18 7.76 11.88
N GLU A 167 3.94 7.26 11.71
CA GLU A 167 3.02 7.00 12.82
C GLU A 167 3.63 5.99 13.81
N LEU A 168 4.18 4.86 13.32
CA LEU A 168 4.78 3.83 14.14
C LEU A 168 6.01 4.34 14.92
N ILE A 169 6.87 5.14 14.29
CA ILE A 169 8.01 5.78 14.96
C ILE A 169 7.52 6.70 16.10
N LEU A 170 6.50 7.53 15.86
CA LEU A 170 5.93 8.39 16.90
C LEU A 170 5.34 7.58 18.05
N ARG A 171 4.65 6.49 17.76
CA ARG A 171 4.10 5.57 18.79
C ARG A 171 5.21 4.94 19.61
N GLN A 172 6.29 4.49 18.97
CA GLN A 172 7.43 3.89 19.64
C GLN A 172 8.16 4.89 20.54
N LEU A 173 8.34 6.14 20.08
CA LEU A 173 8.91 7.20 20.89
C LEU A 173 8.04 7.50 22.14
N ILE A 174 6.73 7.61 21.98
CA ILE A 174 5.81 7.84 23.11
C ILE A 174 5.88 6.67 24.10
N SER A 175 5.99 5.43 23.61
CA SER A 175 6.14 4.24 24.45
C SER A 175 7.44 4.27 25.27
N LEU A 176 8.57 4.65 24.66
CA LEU A 176 9.88 4.78 25.31
C LEU A 176 9.85 5.84 26.45
N PHE A 177 9.11 6.93 26.27
CA PHE A 177 8.96 7.97 27.28
C PHE A 177 7.88 7.68 28.34
N GLY A 178 7.40 6.43 28.44
CA GLY A 178 6.44 6.01 29.45
C GLY A 178 4.98 6.36 29.14
N GLY A 179 4.66 6.78 27.92
CA GLY A 179 3.31 7.11 27.47
C GLY A 179 2.49 5.94 26.91
N ALA A 180 2.96 4.70 27.04
CA ALA A 180 2.33 3.51 26.47
C ALA A 180 0.84 3.35 26.85
N ALA A 181 0.48 3.69 28.10
CA ALA A 181 -0.91 3.62 28.58
C ALA A 181 -1.88 4.61 27.90
N ARG A 182 -1.37 5.60 27.17
CA ARG A 182 -2.16 6.61 26.46
C ARG A 182 -2.36 6.28 24.98
N LEU A 183 -1.63 5.30 24.47
CA LEU A 183 -1.74 4.86 23.08
C LEU A 183 -2.95 3.95 22.93
N LYS A 184 -3.84 4.30 22.01
CA LYS A 184 -4.91 3.38 21.59
C LYS A 184 -4.26 2.16 20.90
N PRO A 185 -4.71 0.92 21.19
CA PRO A 185 -4.27 -0.23 20.43
C PRO A 185 -4.56 0.04 18.94
N LEU A 186 -3.61 -0.31 18.08
CA LEU A 186 -3.88 -0.35 16.64
C LEU A 186 -5.02 -1.33 16.45
N ALA A 187 -6.11 -0.89 15.82
CA ALA A 187 -7.26 -1.74 15.59
C ALA A 187 -6.75 -2.99 14.83
N GLU A 188 -6.75 -4.11 15.49
CA GLU A 188 -6.64 -5.40 14.83
C GLU A 188 -7.74 -5.43 13.76
N ALA A 189 -7.43 -5.92 12.56
CA ALA A 189 -8.47 -6.18 11.59
C ALA A 189 -9.42 -7.16 12.27
N GLY A 190 -10.56 -6.66 12.73
CA GLY A 190 -11.57 -7.49 13.34
C GLY A 190 -11.89 -8.66 12.42
N PRO A 191 -12.30 -9.82 12.96
CA PRO A 191 -12.71 -10.92 12.12
C PRO A 191 -13.72 -10.39 11.10
N ILE A 192 -13.58 -10.88 9.89
CA ILE A 192 -14.54 -10.60 8.82
C ILE A 192 -15.79 -11.40 9.20
N ASP A 193 -16.74 -10.74 9.90
CA ASP A 193 -18.08 -11.27 10.09
C ASP A 193 -18.85 -11.23 8.76
#